data_d17079376ba8eadb8aa9b951f8d3c067
#
_entry.id   d17079376ba8eadb8aa9b951f8d3c067
#
_cell.length_a   1.000
_cell.length_b   1.000
_cell.length_c   1.000
_cell.angle_alpha   90.00
_cell.angle_beta   90.00
_cell.angle_gamma   90.00
#
_symmetry.space_group_name_H-M   'P 1'
#
loop_
_entity.id
_entity.type
_entity.pdbx_description
1 polymer ?
#
loop_
_entity_poly.entity_id
_entity_poly.type
_entity_poly.pdbx_seq_one_letter_code
_entity_poly.pdbx_strand_id
1 'polypeptide(L)'
;MLEVPITRITTLNDEQPNMEAPYVLYWMIAFRRVNYNFSLQRAIEWANKLSKPLLIFEPIAIDYPMASIRFHKFAIEGMRDIQEQIKDSKAFYFPYVEESKGVGDKLLFDLAKDAAVVITDDYPTYFVPQMTAEAKGNINTTYELVDSNGILPIRIAEKEYVRAHDFRRFMHKNIEDFLVEFPVENPLDYLNTVSYTHLTLPTILRV
;
A
#
# COMPACT_ATOMS: atom_id res chain seq x y z
N MET A 1 16.31 -12.48 3.78
CA MET A 1 16.43 -11.03 3.55
C MET A 1 15.06 -10.55 3.11
N LEU A 2 14.57 -9.47 3.65
CA LEU A 2 13.19 -8.99 3.41
C LEU A 2 13.14 -8.09 2.16
N GLU A 3 13.75 -8.46 1.07
CA GLU A 3 13.89 -7.59 -0.10
C GLU A 3 12.79 -7.86 -1.10
N VAL A 4 12.01 -6.82 -1.43
CA VAL A 4 10.98 -6.89 -2.47
C VAL A 4 11.67 -6.83 -3.83
N PRO A 5 11.37 -7.78 -4.76
CA PRO A 5 11.95 -7.77 -6.10
C PRO A 5 11.70 -6.44 -6.81
N ILE A 6 12.73 -5.88 -7.45
CA ILE A 6 12.64 -4.61 -8.16
C ILE A 6 11.61 -4.63 -9.29
N THR A 7 11.34 -5.80 -9.86
CA THR A 7 10.32 -6.02 -10.88
C THR A 7 8.90 -5.73 -10.40
N ARG A 8 8.69 -5.66 -9.07
CA ARG A 8 7.41 -5.35 -8.43
C ARG A 8 7.28 -3.91 -7.97
N ILE A 9 8.33 -3.11 -8.07
CA ILE A 9 8.38 -1.73 -7.59
C ILE A 9 8.35 -0.76 -8.76
N THR A 10 7.48 0.23 -8.69
CA THR A 10 7.42 1.35 -9.66
C THR A 10 7.45 2.65 -8.89
N THR A 11 8.52 3.43 -9.07
CA THR A 11 8.60 4.80 -8.54
C THR A 11 7.80 5.74 -9.43
N LEU A 12 6.85 6.48 -8.86
CA LEU A 12 5.96 7.36 -9.61
C LEU A 12 6.52 8.76 -9.84
N ASN A 13 7.38 9.25 -8.95
CA ASN A 13 7.95 10.60 -9.02
C ASN A 13 9.47 10.55 -8.85
N ASP A 14 10.14 11.67 -9.13
CA ASP A 14 11.59 11.80 -9.00
C ASP A 14 12.02 12.39 -7.65
N GLU A 15 11.06 12.48 -6.69
CA GLU A 15 11.29 13.04 -5.37
C GLU A 15 12.16 12.11 -4.50
N GLN A 16 13.00 12.72 -3.66
CA GLN A 16 13.82 11.98 -2.72
C GLN A 16 13.04 11.75 -1.40
N PRO A 17 13.43 10.72 -0.61
CA PRO A 17 12.86 10.51 0.72
C PRO A 17 13.04 11.75 1.61
N ASN A 18 11.98 12.18 2.29
CA ASN A 18 12.04 13.25 3.26
C ASN A 18 12.64 12.74 4.58
N MET A 19 13.93 13.02 4.80
CA MET A 19 14.66 12.52 5.97
C MET A 19 14.19 13.15 7.29
N GLU A 20 13.57 14.33 7.26
CA GLU A 20 13.07 15.02 8.46
C GLU A 20 11.66 14.55 8.86
N ALA A 21 10.93 13.92 7.96
CA ALA A 21 9.58 13.45 8.22
C ALA A 21 9.54 12.33 9.29
N PRO A 22 8.50 12.28 10.13
CA PRO A 22 8.47 11.41 11.30
C PRO A 22 8.16 9.94 11.03
N TYR A 23 7.62 9.55 9.87
CA TYR A 23 7.20 8.17 9.60
C TYR A 23 7.28 7.79 8.12
N VAL A 24 7.20 6.49 7.84
CA VAL A 24 6.92 5.92 6.51
C VAL A 24 5.43 5.64 6.42
N LEU A 25 4.80 6.02 5.31
CA LEU A 25 3.36 5.84 5.06
C LEU A 25 3.13 4.67 4.09
N TYR A 26 2.35 3.68 4.51
CA TYR A 26 1.76 2.70 3.61
C TYR A 26 0.27 3.02 3.40
N TRP A 27 -0.07 3.49 2.22
CA TRP A 27 -1.45 3.72 1.78
C TRP A 27 -2.02 2.41 1.21
N MET A 28 -2.72 1.66 2.06
CA MET A 28 -3.31 0.35 1.76
C MET A 28 -4.67 0.52 1.08
N ILE A 29 -4.77 0.22 -0.21
CA ILE A 29 -5.99 0.46 -1.01
C ILE A 29 -6.53 -0.80 -1.70
N ALA A 30 -5.68 -1.71 -2.13
CA ALA A 30 -6.07 -2.90 -2.87
C ALA A 30 -5.72 -4.20 -2.12
N PHE A 31 -4.50 -4.33 -1.60
CA PHE A 31 -4.06 -5.55 -0.90
C PHE A 31 -4.33 -5.44 0.60
N ARG A 32 -5.61 -5.42 0.97
CA ARG A 32 -6.11 -5.25 2.34
C ARG A 32 -5.86 -6.50 3.19
N ARG A 33 -4.58 -6.77 3.46
CA ARG A 33 -4.09 -7.89 4.29
C ARG A 33 -2.68 -7.60 4.81
N VAL A 34 -2.33 -8.18 5.93
CA VAL A 34 -0.99 -8.04 6.54
C VAL A 34 -0.06 -9.22 6.26
N ASN A 35 -0.60 -10.34 5.80
CA ASN A 35 0.16 -11.53 5.42
C ASN A 35 0.42 -11.57 3.91
N TYR A 36 1.57 -12.11 3.52
CA TYR A 36 1.93 -12.32 2.10
C TYR A 36 1.70 -11.06 1.24
N ASN A 37 2.17 -9.90 1.70
CA ASN A 37 1.93 -8.60 1.10
C ASN A 37 3.24 -7.89 0.78
N PHE A 38 3.62 -7.82 -0.51
CA PHE A 38 4.83 -7.13 -0.95
C PHE A 38 4.80 -5.62 -0.68
N SER A 39 3.63 -4.97 -0.75
CA SER A 39 3.52 -3.54 -0.46
C SER A 39 3.84 -3.24 1.01
N LEU A 40 3.29 -4.04 1.93
CA LEU A 40 3.61 -3.94 3.36
C LEU A 40 5.09 -4.27 3.62
N GLN A 41 5.61 -5.31 2.96
CA GLN A 41 7.02 -5.69 3.06
C GLN A 41 7.94 -4.55 2.62
N ARG A 42 7.62 -3.87 1.51
CA ARG A 42 8.37 -2.70 1.02
C ARG A 42 8.31 -1.51 1.98
N ALA A 43 7.16 -1.27 2.57
CA ALA A 43 7.00 -0.23 3.58
C ALA A 43 7.86 -0.50 4.82
N ILE A 44 7.96 -1.76 5.25
CA ILE A 44 8.84 -2.20 6.35
C ILE A 44 10.32 -2.06 5.98
N GLU A 45 10.72 -2.37 4.73
CA GLU A 45 12.09 -2.12 4.26
C GLU A 45 12.47 -0.64 4.43
N TRP A 46 11.61 0.27 3.98
CA TRP A 46 11.83 1.70 4.13
C TRP A 46 11.84 2.14 5.60
N ALA A 47 10.89 1.66 6.42
CA ALA A 47 10.82 1.97 7.84
C ALA A 47 12.12 1.56 8.57
N ASN A 48 12.61 0.36 8.31
CA ASN A 48 13.86 -0.14 8.88
C ASN A 48 15.08 0.63 8.36
N LYS A 49 15.16 0.89 7.05
CA LYS A 49 16.26 1.62 6.41
C LYS A 49 16.40 3.04 6.96
N LEU A 50 15.27 3.72 7.19
CA LEU A 50 15.24 5.08 7.71
C LEU A 50 15.17 5.14 9.24
N SER A 51 15.03 3.99 9.92
CA SER A 51 14.78 3.89 11.36
C SER A 51 13.58 4.74 11.81
N LYS A 52 12.50 4.71 11.00
CA LYS A 52 11.28 5.47 11.24
C LYS A 52 10.09 4.55 11.49
N PRO A 53 9.10 4.99 12.29
CA PRO A 53 7.83 4.29 12.47
C PRO A 53 7.11 4.03 11.15
N LEU A 54 6.29 2.99 11.11
CA LEU A 54 5.40 2.66 10.00
C LEU A 54 3.96 3.04 10.35
N LEU A 55 3.35 3.90 9.53
CA LEU A 55 1.93 4.21 9.53
C LEU A 55 1.26 3.48 8.37
N ILE A 56 0.30 2.62 8.67
CA ILE A 56 -0.55 1.94 7.67
C ILE A 56 -1.89 2.66 7.64
N PHE A 57 -2.18 3.34 6.55
CA PHE A 57 -3.43 4.07 6.33
C PHE A 57 -4.33 3.28 5.38
N GLU A 58 -5.49 2.85 5.87
CA GLU A 58 -6.48 2.10 5.10
C GLU A 58 -7.80 2.88 5.02
N PRO A 59 -8.02 3.68 3.96
CA PRO A 59 -9.25 4.43 3.79
C PRO A 59 -10.33 3.65 3.04
N ILE A 60 -11.59 3.95 3.37
CA ILE A 60 -12.78 3.59 2.60
C ILE A 60 -13.62 4.84 2.38
N ALA A 61 -13.83 5.21 1.11
CA ALA A 61 -14.81 6.22 0.73
C ALA A 61 -16.22 5.64 0.75
N ILE A 62 -17.23 6.46 1.05
CA ILE A 62 -18.63 6.03 1.03
C ILE A 62 -19.27 6.09 -0.36
N ASP A 63 -18.70 6.87 -1.26
CA ASP A 63 -19.25 7.14 -2.58
C ASP A 63 -18.26 6.76 -3.70
N TYR A 64 -18.34 5.51 -4.12
CA TYR A 64 -17.61 5.00 -5.28
C TYR A 64 -18.57 4.17 -6.17
N PRO A 65 -18.24 3.98 -7.46
CA PRO A 65 -19.05 3.15 -8.33
C PRO A 65 -19.34 1.78 -7.72
N MET A 66 -20.59 1.39 -7.64
CA MET A 66 -21.08 0.13 -7.03
C MET A 66 -20.96 0.09 -5.49
N ALA A 67 -20.76 1.21 -4.81
CA ALA A 67 -20.81 1.28 -3.35
C ALA A 67 -22.13 0.70 -2.83
N SER A 68 -22.06 -0.12 -1.81
CA SER A 68 -23.22 -0.72 -1.17
C SER A 68 -22.95 -1.05 0.30
N ILE A 69 -23.98 -1.11 1.11
CA ILE A 69 -23.89 -1.50 2.53
C ILE A 69 -23.17 -2.85 2.68
N ARG A 70 -23.40 -3.80 1.77
CA ARG A 70 -22.76 -5.12 1.81
C ARG A 70 -21.25 -5.03 1.61
N PHE A 71 -20.79 -4.22 0.66
CA PHE A 71 -19.35 -4.03 0.42
C PHE A 71 -18.69 -3.26 1.55
N HIS A 72 -19.33 -2.20 2.05
CA HIS A 72 -18.81 -1.46 3.20
C HIS A 72 -18.70 -2.35 4.45
N LYS A 73 -19.75 -3.14 4.74
CA LYS A 73 -19.72 -4.07 5.87
C LYS A 73 -18.56 -5.07 5.75
N PHE A 74 -18.39 -5.68 4.58
CA PHE A 74 -17.29 -6.62 4.34
C PHE A 74 -15.92 -5.98 4.55
N ALA A 75 -15.72 -4.76 4.02
CA ALA A 75 -14.46 -4.07 4.16
C ALA A 75 -14.19 -3.62 5.61
N ILE A 76 -15.21 -3.15 6.36
CA ILE A 76 -15.09 -2.77 7.77
C ILE A 76 -14.80 -3.99 8.65
N GLU A 77 -15.42 -5.14 8.37
CA GLU A 77 -15.10 -6.39 9.06
C GLU A 77 -13.64 -6.79 8.81
N GLY A 78 -13.15 -6.68 7.56
CA GLY A 78 -11.73 -6.88 7.22
C GLY A 78 -10.79 -5.92 7.97
N MET A 79 -11.14 -4.64 8.10
CA MET A 79 -10.37 -3.68 8.90
C MET A 79 -10.27 -4.08 10.38
N ARG A 80 -11.34 -4.63 10.96
CA ARG A 80 -11.33 -5.14 12.35
C ARG A 80 -10.40 -6.35 12.47
N ASP A 81 -10.43 -7.25 11.51
CA ASP A 81 -9.54 -8.42 11.49
C ASP A 81 -8.07 -7.98 11.37
N ILE A 82 -7.76 -7.00 10.53
CA ILE A 82 -6.42 -6.42 10.42
C ILE A 82 -6.02 -5.76 11.73
N GLN A 83 -6.91 -4.98 12.36
CA GLN A 83 -6.63 -4.32 13.63
C GLN A 83 -6.27 -5.32 14.73
N GLU A 84 -6.96 -6.45 14.80
CA GLU A 84 -6.65 -7.52 15.74
C GLU A 84 -5.31 -8.19 15.44
N GLN A 85 -4.98 -8.41 14.17
CA GLN A 85 -3.70 -9.00 13.74
C GLN A 85 -2.50 -8.08 14.03
N ILE A 86 -2.70 -6.76 13.94
CA ILE A 86 -1.63 -5.76 14.12
C ILE A 86 -1.43 -5.34 15.58
N LYS A 87 -2.37 -5.59 16.47
CA LYS A 87 -2.43 -5.02 17.84
C LYS A 87 -1.13 -5.14 18.64
N ASP A 88 -0.40 -6.24 18.45
CA ASP A 88 0.87 -6.51 19.14
C ASP A 88 2.11 -6.15 18.30
N SER A 89 1.90 -5.57 17.11
CA SER A 89 2.98 -5.13 16.23
C SER A 89 3.49 -3.73 16.61
N LYS A 90 4.62 -3.34 16.01
CA LYS A 90 5.18 -1.99 16.17
C LYS A 90 4.63 -0.99 15.13
N ALA A 91 3.80 -1.44 14.18
CA ALA A 91 3.18 -0.59 13.19
C ALA A 91 1.97 0.15 13.79
N PHE A 92 1.76 1.38 13.34
CA PHE A 92 0.53 2.09 13.64
C PHE A 92 -0.47 1.86 12.50
N TYR A 93 -1.62 1.29 12.83
CA TYR A 93 -2.71 1.04 11.86
C TYR A 93 -3.80 2.09 12.02
N PHE A 94 -4.11 2.75 10.93
CA PHE A 94 -5.12 3.79 10.87
C PHE A 94 -6.20 3.43 9.83
N PRO A 95 -7.22 2.64 10.22
CA PRO A 95 -8.42 2.45 9.42
C PRO A 95 -9.26 3.72 9.43
N TYR A 96 -9.68 4.18 8.25
CA TYR A 96 -10.53 5.35 8.11
C TYR A 96 -11.75 5.02 7.25
N VAL A 97 -12.93 5.25 7.79
CA VAL A 97 -14.21 5.15 7.06
C VAL A 97 -14.76 6.56 6.91
N GLU A 98 -14.94 7.00 5.68
CA GLU A 98 -15.51 8.30 5.40
C GLU A 98 -16.93 8.41 5.95
N GLU A 99 -17.23 9.46 6.75
CA GLU A 99 -18.55 9.67 7.35
C GLU A 99 -19.52 10.35 6.42
N SER A 100 -19.03 11.24 5.56
CA SER A 100 -19.78 11.93 4.53
C SER A 100 -18.89 12.27 3.35
N LYS A 101 -19.48 12.35 2.15
CA LYS A 101 -18.75 12.54 0.89
C LYS A 101 -17.79 13.74 0.95
N GLY A 102 -16.53 13.47 0.60
CA GLY A 102 -15.47 14.48 0.46
C GLY A 102 -14.77 14.89 1.76
N VAL A 103 -15.20 14.40 2.91
CA VAL A 103 -14.52 14.73 4.20
C VAL A 103 -13.12 14.13 4.25
N GLY A 104 -12.92 12.99 3.62
CA GLY A 104 -11.62 12.31 3.57
C GLY A 104 -10.69 12.72 2.42
N ASP A 105 -11.14 13.57 1.48
CA ASP A 105 -10.43 13.86 0.22
C ASP A 105 -8.99 14.38 0.40
N LYS A 106 -8.74 15.13 1.49
CA LYS A 106 -7.41 15.69 1.78
C LYS A 106 -6.57 14.85 2.72
N LEU A 107 -7.16 13.85 3.35
CA LEU A 107 -6.52 13.12 4.45
C LEU A 107 -5.23 12.42 4.01
N LEU A 108 -5.24 11.77 2.84
CA LEU A 108 -4.03 11.17 2.28
C LEU A 108 -2.90 12.21 2.13
N PHE A 109 -3.23 13.38 1.57
CA PHE A 109 -2.24 14.42 1.29
C PHE A 109 -1.71 15.05 2.58
N ASP A 110 -2.55 15.22 3.59
CA ASP A 110 -2.13 15.70 4.90
C ASP A 110 -1.20 14.70 5.60
N LEU A 111 -1.48 13.40 5.51
CA LEU A 111 -0.58 12.35 5.99
C LEU A 111 0.72 12.29 5.16
N ALA A 112 0.64 12.46 3.84
CA ALA A 112 1.81 12.39 2.97
C ALA A 112 2.80 13.55 3.16
N LYS A 113 2.34 14.74 3.62
CA LYS A 113 3.22 15.88 3.94
C LYS A 113 4.26 15.53 5.02
N ASP A 114 3.85 14.72 6.00
CA ASP A 114 4.68 14.31 7.12
C ASP A 114 5.27 12.90 6.93
N ALA A 115 5.20 12.35 5.72
CA ALA A 115 5.76 11.05 5.39
C ALA A 115 7.16 11.16 4.81
N ALA A 116 8.07 10.29 5.25
CA ALA A 116 9.41 10.16 4.68
C ALA A 116 9.39 9.51 3.29
N VAL A 117 8.51 8.54 3.11
CA VAL A 117 8.23 7.82 1.85
C VAL A 117 6.77 7.42 1.88
N VAL A 118 6.12 7.44 0.73
CA VAL A 118 4.77 6.92 0.54
C VAL A 118 4.83 5.66 -0.32
N ILE A 119 4.29 4.56 0.19
CA ILE A 119 4.14 3.29 -0.53
C ILE A 119 2.65 3.03 -0.72
N THR A 120 2.25 2.51 -1.88
CA THR A 120 0.88 2.07 -2.13
C THR A 120 0.83 0.86 -3.05
N ASP A 121 -0.36 0.32 -3.23
CA ASP A 121 -0.61 -0.88 -4.01
C ASP A 121 -0.67 -0.59 -5.51
N ASP A 122 0.05 -1.37 -6.32
CA ASP A 122 -0.09 -1.37 -7.78
C ASP A 122 -1.18 -2.34 -8.21
N TYR A 123 -2.38 -1.81 -8.49
CA TYR A 123 -3.51 -2.61 -8.93
C TYR A 123 -4.02 -2.09 -10.28
N PRO A 124 -4.06 -2.94 -11.33
CA PRO A 124 -4.16 -2.47 -12.71
C PRO A 124 -5.57 -2.15 -13.19
N THR A 125 -6.58 -2.32 -12.34
CA THR A 125 -8.00 -2.23 -12.77
C THR A 125 -8.81 -1.28 -11.91
N TYR A 126 -10.02 -1.01 -12.36
CA TYR A 126 -10.98 -0.10 -11.74
C TYR A 126 -10.43 1.34 -11.67
N PHE A 127 -10.72 2.03 -10.59
CA PHE A 127 -10.32 3.41 -10.34
C PHE A 127 -8.92 3.56 -9.72
N VAL A 128 -8.28 2.45 -9.30
CA VAL A 128 -7.00 2.49 -8.59
C VAL A 128 -5.87 3.15 -9.40
N PRO A 129 -5.67 2.83 -10.70
CA PRO A 129 -4.61 3.48 -11.49
C PRO A 129 -4.82 4.99 -11.63
N GLN A 130 -6.07 5.44 -11.80
CA GLN A 130 -6.39 6.86 -11.87
C GLN A 130 -6.12 7.54 -10.52
N MET A 131 -6.59 6.96 -9.43
CA MET A 131 -6.42 7.49 -8.07
C MET A 131 -4.96 7.63 -7.69
N THR A 132 -4.12 6.63 -7.98
CA THR A 132 -2.67 6.68 -7.71
C THR A 132 -1.94 7.70 -8.59
N ALA A 133 -2.36 7.85 -9.86
CA ALA A 133 -1.81 8.85 -10.77
C ALA A 133 -2.18 10.28 -10.35
N GLU A 134 -3.43 10.52 -9.91
CA GLU A 134 -3.88 11.83 -9.41
C GLU A 134 -3.15 12.22 -8.11
N ALA A 135 -2.86 11.25 -7.25
CA ALA A 135 -2.13 11.49 -6.01
C ALA A 135 -0.69 11.94 -6.25
N LYS A 136 -0.06 11.54 -7.36
CA LYS A 136 1.34 11.87 -7.70
C LYS A 136 1.64 13.38 -7.60
N GLY A 137 0.75 14.22 -8.10
CA GLY A 137 0.94 15.67 -8.11
C GLY A 137 0.91 16.36 -6.74
N ASN A 138 0.50 15.64 -5.69
CA ASN A 138 0.32 16.17 -4.33
C ASN A 138 1.24 15.48 -3.30
N ILE A 139 2.07 14.53 -3.74
CA ILE A 139 3.03 13.82 -2.88
C ILE A 139 4.44 14.32 -3.19
N ASN A 140 5.04 15.07 -2.28
CA ASN A 140 6.33 15.74 -2.41
C ASN A 140 7.47 14.97 -1.74
N THR A 141 7.39 13.65 -1.74
CA THR A 141 8.44 12.72 -1.28
C THR A 141 8.43 11.50 -2.16
N THR A 142 9.42 10.60 -2.03
CA THR A 142 9.44 9.34 -2.79
C THR A 142 8.10 8.63 -2.71
N TYR A 143 7.52 8.32 -3.87
CA TYR A 143 6.22 7.67 -3.99
C TYR A 143 6.34 6.41 -4.84
N GLU A 144 6.10 5.24 -4.24
CA GLU A 144 6.26 3.94 -4.86
C GLU A 144 4.92 3.17 -4.93
N LEU A 145 4.66 2.56 -6.10
CA LEU A 145 3.66 1.51 -6.28
C LEU A 145 4.33 0.15 -6.14
N VAL A 146 3.66 -0.79 -5.46
CA VAL A 146 4.16 -2.15 -5.29
C VAL A 146 3.13 -3.17 -5.72
N ASP A 147 3.55 -4.07 -6.61
CA ASP A 147 2.71 -5.13 -7.16
C ASP A 147 2.70 -6.37 -6.25
N SER A 148 1.54 -6.66 -5.65
CA SER A 148 1.26 -7.88 -4.87
C SER A 148 0.17 -8.75 -5.52
N ASN A 149 -0.08 -8.63 -6.84
CA ASN A 149 -1.25 -9.25 -7.48
C ASN A 149 -1.12 -10.76 -7.66
N GLY A 150 0.03 -11.27 -7.99
CA GLY A 150 0.17 -12.69 -8.30
C GLY A 150 1.62 -13.13 -8.38
N ILE A 151 1.84 -14.33 -8.91
CA ILE A 151 3.19 -14.88 -9.07
C ILE A 151 3.97 -14.05 -10.09
N LEU A 152 3.39 -13.81 -11.27
CA LEU A 152 4.03 -13.01 -12.30
C LEU A 152 3.73 -11.53 -12.07
N PRO A 153 4.77 -10.66 -11.94
CA PRO A 153 4.55 -9.23 -11.84
C PRO A 153 3.83 -8.68 -13.07
N ILE A 154 2.84 -7.80 -12.85
CA ILE A 154 1.98 -7.30 -13.94
C ILE A 154 2.80 -6.57 -15.00
N ARG A 155 3.79 -5.79 -14.59
CA ARG A 155 4.58 -4.93 -15.49
C ARG A 155 5.64 -5.66 -16.30
N ILE A 156 5.82 -6.96 -16.09
CA ILE A 156 6.64 -7.82 -16.97
C ILE A 156 6.03 -7.95 -18.36
N ALA A 157 4.71 -7.82 -18.48
CA ALA A 157 4.03 -7.76 -19.75
C ALA A 157 4.22 -6.37 -20.37
N GLU A 158 5.22 -6.22 -21.25
CA GLU A 158 5.56 -4.94 -21.90
C GLU A 158 4.50 -4.45 -22.90
N LYS A 159 3.50 -5.28 -23.20
CA LYS A 159 2.43 -4.99 -24.18
C LYS A 159 1.11 -5.63 -23.78
N GLU A 160 0.05 -5.09 -24.35
CA GLU A 160 -1.27 -5.71 -24.28
C GLU A 160 -1.38 -6.91 -25.22
N TYR A 161 -2.04 -7.95 -24.76
CA TYR A 161 -2.31 -9.17 -25.51
C TYR A 161 -3.78 -9.22 -25.92
N VAL A 162 -4.05 -9.12 -27.21
CA VAL A 162 -5.43 -9.18 -27.75
C VAL A 162 -6.06 -10.55 -27.57
N ARG A 163 -5.26 -11.61 -27.53
CA ARG A 163 -5.74 -13.00 -27.39
C ARG A 163 -5.23 -13.64 -26.11
N ALA A 164 -6.10 -14.26 -25.35
CA ALA A 164 -5.74 -15.00 -24.14
C ALA A 164 -4.69 -16.10 -24.38
N HIS A 165 -4.71 -16.72 -25.57
CA HIS A 165 -3.72 -17.72 -25.97
C HIS A 165 -2.29 -17.14 -26.03
N ASP A 166 -2.12 -15.92 -26.57
CA ASP A 166 -0.81 -15.29 -26.69
C ASP A 166 -0.28 -14.85 -25.34
N PHE A 167 -1.17 -14.35 -24.46
CA PHE A 167 -0.81 -14.05 -23.06
C PHE A 167 -0.42 -15.33 -22.30
N ARG A 168 -1.15 -16.43 -22.49
CA ARG A 168 -0.79 -17.72 -21.88
C ARG A 168 0.61 -18.19 -22.30
N ARG A 169 0.97 -18.08 -23.58
CA ARG A 169 2.31 -18.42 -24.07
C ARG A 169 3.38 -17.55 -23.44
N PHE A 170 3.11 -16.25 -23.31
CA PHE A 170 3.99 -15.33 -22.61
C PHE A 170 4.17 -15.73 -21.14
N MET A 171 3.07 -15.99 -20.42
CA MET A 171 3.14 -16.46 -19.03
C MET A 171 3.98 -17.73 -18.87
N HIS A 172 3.70 -18.76 -19.68
CA HIS A 172 4.44 -20.04 -19.60
C HIS A 172 5.94 -19.87 -19.85
N LYS A 173 6.31 -18.90 -20.66
CA LYS A 173 7.73 -18.66 -20.97
C LYS A 173 8.47 -17.97 -19.81
N ASN A 174 7.77 -17.18 -19.00
CA ASN A 174 8.41 -16.28 -18.03
C ASN A 174 8.12 -16.65 -16.57
N ILE A 175 7.12 -17.49 -16.29
CA ILE A 175 6.64 -17.72 -14.92
C ILE A 175 7.65 -18.45 -14.03
N GLU A 176 8.51 -19.29 -14.60
CA GLU A 176 9.46 -20.10 -13.85
C GLU A 176 10.43 -19.24 -13.04
N ASP A 177 10.87 -18.12 -13.58
CA ASP A 177 11.80 -17.18 -12.92
C ASP A 177 11.18 -16.54 -11.66
N PHE A 178 9.83 -16.48 -11.60
CA PHE A 178 9.08 -15.85 -10.51
C PHE A 178 8.49 -16.84 -9.50
N LEU A 179 8.64 -18.15 -9.73
CA LEU A 179 8.16 -19.18 -8.81
C LEU A 179 8.96 -19.25 -7.50
N VAL A 180 10.08 -18.58 -7.43
CA VAL A 180 10.95 -18.52 -6.24
C VAL A 180 10.83 -17.19 -5.47
N GLU A 181 10.07 -16.24 -5.99
CA GLU A 181 9.87 -14.91 -5.41
C GLU A 181 8.52 -14.80 -4.70
N PHE A 182 8.49 -15.12 -3.42
CA PHE A 182 7.28 -15.02 -2.61
C PHE A 182 7.40 -13.90 -1.57
N PRO A 183 6.29 -13.18 -1.27
CA PRO A 183 6.26 -12.30 -0.12
C PRO A 183 6.38 -13.16 1.16
N VAL A 184 6.97 -12.59 2.19
CA VAL A 184 7.04 -13.30 3.48
C VAL A 184 5.64 -13.42 4.09
N GLU A 185 5.44 -14.50 4.86
CA GLU A 185 4.15 -14.77 5.48
C GLU A 185 3.72 -13.67 6.43
N ASN A 186 4.60 -13.26 7.35
CA ASN A 186 4.34 -12.25 8.36
C ASN A 186 5.34 -11.10 8.24
N PRO A 187 5.16 -10.11 7.34
CA PRO A 187 6.09 -9.00 7.17
C PRO A 187 6.32 -8.20 8.45
N LEU A 188 5.30 -8.05 9.30
CA LEU A 188 5.39 -7.28 10.54
C LEU A 188 6.40 -7.81 11.56
N ASP A 189 6.73 -9.11 11.53
CA ASP A 189 7.76 -9.70 12.38
C ASP A 189 9.17 -9.14 12.11
N TYR A 190 9.36 -8.54 10.94
CA TYR A 190 10.61 -7.92 10.51
C TYR A 190 10.69 -6.41 10.75
N LEU A 191 9.65 -5.81 11.34
CA LEU A 191 9.65 -4.39 11.67
C LEU A 191 10.49 -4.13 12.93
N ASN A 192 11.67 -3.55 12.75
CA ASN A 192 12.65 -3.32 13.83
C ASN A 192 12.45 -2.00 14.56
N THR A 193 11.73 -1.06 13.97
CA THR A 193 11.55 0.29 14.52
C THR A 193 10.73 0.29 15.80
N VAL A 194 10.99 1.26 16.70
CA VAL A 194 10.29 1.39 17.98
C VAL A 194 8.85 1.83 17.73
N SER A 195 7.90 1.28 18.49
CA SER A 195 6.51 1.73 18.50
C SER A 195 6.43 3.22 18.85
N TYR A 196 5.66 3.98 18.09
CA TYR A 196 5.52 5.42 18.29
C TYR A 196 4.43 5.70 19.35
N THR A 197 4.86 6.16 20.51
CA THR A 197 3.92 6.51 21.61
C THR A 197 3.26 7.89 21.43
N HIS A 198 3.73 8.72 20.47
CA HIS A 198 3.26 10.10 20.26
C HIS A 198 3.21 10.50 18.76
N LEU A 199 2.45 9.78 17.93
CA LEU A 199 2.04 10.33 16.65
C LEU A 199 0.97 11.39 16.94
N THR A 200 1.33 12.68 16.82
CA THR A 200 0.33 13.75 16.69
C THR A 200 -0.24 13.66 15.29
N LEU A 201 -1.21 12.78 15.11
CA LEU A 201 -1.99 12.75 13.88
C LEU A 201 -2.74 14.10 13.73
N PRO A 202 -3.01 14.56 12.50
CA PRO A 202 -3.81 15.76 12.29
C PRO A 202 -5.09 15.73 13.12
N THR A 203 -5.54 16.86 13.63
CA THR A 203 -6.65 16.99 14.60
C THR A 203 -7.99 16.39 14.13
N ILE A 204 -8.10 16.03 12.85
CA ILE A 204 -9.24 15.36 12.20
C ILE A 204 -9.39 13.88 12.66
N LEU A 205 -8.41 13.34 13.36
CA LEU A 205 -8.29 11.91 13.70
C LEU A 205 -8.70 11.54 15.14
N ARG A 206 -9.43 12.42 15.80
CA ARG A 206 -10.06 12.07 17.07
C ARG A 206 -11.48 11.55 16.80
N VAL A 207 -11.59 10.26 16.55
CA VAL A 207 -12.85 9.51 16.71
C VAL A 207 -12.91 8.99 18.14
#